data_c6d48c1f582a56f36d0147e7f2520a7f
#
_entry.id   c6d48c1f582a56f36d0147e7f2520a7f
#
_cell.length_a   1.000
_cell.length_b   1.000
_cell.length_c   1.000
_cell.angle_alpha   90.00
_cell.angle_beta   90.00
_cell.angle_gamma   90.00
#
_symmetry.space_group_name_H-M   'P 1'
#
loop_
_entity.id
_entity.type
_entity.pdbx_description
1 polymer ?
#
loop_
_entity_poly.entity_id
_entity_poly.type
_entity_poly.pdbx_seq_one_letter_code
_entity_poly.pdbx_strand_id
1 'polypeptide(L)'
;MRNTVLIPALLALSVGLAACSHQPNVNLENAKTNFSALQTNPEATKVAALETKDASEWLDKAQKAYLDKEDESTVDQLAYLTNQRVEVAKQTIALRTAENQIKNAGSDRAQALLDARDAQIKQLRGLNAKQTERGTLVTFGDVLFDFDQASLKANSRDSITTLANYLIKNPDRKVIVEGYTDSKGSASYNQGLSERRANAVKNALVRAGVDPSRIVAQGYGKEYPVASNATNSGRAQNRRVEVTISNDNQPVKPRSSVAN
;
A
#
# COMPACT_ATOMS: atom_id res chain seq x y z
N MET A 1 26.37 65.92 -21.47
CA MET A 1 26.39 66.45 -20.11
C MET A 1 26.88 65.34 -19.18
N ARG A 2 28.14 65.43 -18.74
CA ARG A 2 28.78 64.38 -17.93
C ARG A 2 28.57 64.73 -16.45
N ASN A 3 27.85 63.97 -15.69
CA ASN A 3 27.73 64.12 -14.23
C ASN A 3 28.83 63.29 -13.58
N THR A 4 29.82 63.89 -13.06
CA THR A 4 30.82 63.33 -12.16
C THR A 4 30.30 63.36 -10.75
N VAL A 5 30.09 62.13 -10.16
CA VAL A 5 29.74 61.94 -8.75
C VAL A 5 31.04 61.80 -7.96
N LEU A 6 31.34 62.82 -7.11
CA LEU A 6 32.41 62.81 -6.13
C LEU A 6 32.06 61.85 -4.98
N ILE A 7 32.92 60.86 -4.73
CA ILE A 7 32.84 59.99 -3.56
C ILE A 7 33.71 60.54 -2.46
N PRO A 8 33.27 60.88 -1.27
CA PRO A 8 34.10 61.27 -0.15
C PRO A 8 34.82 60.06 0.44
N ALA A 9 36.15 60.11 0.49
CA ALA A 9 36.96 59.15 1.21
C ALA A 9 36.77 59.30 2.73
N LEU A 10 36.16 58.31 3.37
CA LEU A 10 36.13 58.18 4.82
C LEU A 10 37.44 57.50 5.27
N LEU A 11 38.29 58.25 5.89
CA LEU A 11 39.44 57.80 6.67
C LEU A 11 38.95 57.12 7.92
N ALA A 12 38.97 55.75 7.93
CA ALA A 12 38.76 54.98 9.14
C ALA A 12 40.04 54.98 9.99
N LEU A 13 39.99 55.67 11.11
CA LEU A 13 40.99 55.58 12.18
C LEU A 13 40.89 54.15 12.80
N SER A 14 41.85 53.29 12.50
CA SER A 14 42.02 52.01 13.18
C SER A 14 42.63 52.24 14.57
N VAL A 15 41.78 52.34 15.58
CA VAL A 15 42.23 52.21 16.98
C VAL A 15 42.52 50.72 17.20
N GLY A 16 43.80 50.39 17.25
CA GLY A 16 44.28 49.06 17.63
C GLY A 16 43.97 48.79 19.10
N LEU A 17 42.87 48.10 19.36
CA LEU A 17 42.64 47.37 20.60
C LEU A 17 43.47 46.08 20.48
N ALA A 18 44.63 46.04 21.09
CA ALA A 18 45.34 44.81 21.40
C ALA A 18 44.51 44.07 22.48
N ALA A 19 43.38 43.52 22.08
CA ALA A 19 42.75 42.47 22.84
C ALA A 19 43.66 41.25 22.75
N CYS A 20 44.07 40.67 23.85
CA CYS A 20 44.70 39.35 23.92
C CYS A 20 43.76 38.34 23.27
N SER A 21 43.89 38.19 21.96
CA SER A 21 43.10 37.22 21.22
C SER A 21 43.65 35.84 21.56
N HIS A 22 42.98 35.16 22.46
CA HIS A 22 43.16 33.73 22.58
C HIS A 22 42.92 33.14 21.19
N GLN A 23 43.88 32.38 20.64
CA GLN A 23 43.70 31.79 19.31
C GLN A 23 42.51 30.89 19.34
N PRO A 24 41.59 30.97 18.37
CA PRO A 24 40.41 30.11 18.32
C PRO A 24 40.84 28.64 18.28
N ASN A 25 40.29 27.81 19.16
CA ASN A 25 40.51 26.37 19.10
C ASN A 25 39.76 25.80 17.90
N VAL A 26 40.49 25.29 16.90
CA VAL A 26 39.97 24.82 15.61
C VAL A 26 38.96 23.66 15.81
N ASN A 27 39.22 22.75 16.76
CA ASN A 27 38.39 21.61 17.01
C ASN A 27 37.02 22.01 17.63
N LEU A 28 37.05 23.01 18.51
CA LEU A 28 35.83 23.58 19.10
C LEU A 28 35.00 24.33 18.04
N GLU A 29 35.62 25.11 17.15
CA GLU A 29 34.91 25.80 16.08
C GLU A 29 34.28 24.82 15.08
N ASN A 30 34.97 23.72 14.77
CA ASN A 30 34.42 22.63 14.00
C ASN A 30 33.19 21.94 14.71
N ALA A 31 33.30 21.73 16.02
CA ALA A 31 32.19 21.16 16.78
C ALA A 31 30.93 22.08 16.80
N LYS A 32 31.14 23.40 16.96
CA LYS A 32 30.06 24.40 16.85
C LYS A 32 29.39 24.37 15.49
N THR A 33 30.20 24.34 14.43
CA THR A 33 29.69 24.29 13.05
C THR A 33 28.87 23.05 12.78
N ASN A 34 29.39 21.88 13.22
CA ASN A 34 28.68 20.58 13.04
C ASN A 34 27.38 20.53 13.84
N PHE A 35 27.38 21.07 15.06
CA PHE A 35 26.18 21.14 15.88
C PHE A 35 25.15 22.12 15.30
N SER A 36 25.57 23.29 14.82
CA SER A 36 24.69 24.25 14.14
C SER A 36 24.02 23.62 12.90
N ALA A 37 24.77 22.85 12.13
CA ALA A 37 24.20 22.08 10.99
C ALA A 37 23.17 21.04 11.45
N LEU A 38 23.39 20.38 12.59
CA LEU A 38 22.41 19.46 13.19
C LEU A 38 21.14 20.21 13.63
N GLN A 39 21.26 21.37 14.28
CA GLN A 39 20.14 22.19 14.73
C GLN A 39 19.25 22.68 13.59
N THR A 40 19.84 22.95 12.41
CA THR A 40 19.08 23.38 11.22
C THR A 40 18.31 22.25 10.56
N ASN A 41 18.57 21.00 10.93
CA ASN A 41 17.83 19.86 10.41
C ASN A 41 16.44 19.77 11.05
N PRO A 42 15.33 19.88 10.29
CA PRO A 42 13.97 19.85 10.85
C PRO A 42 13.62 18.51 11.51
N GLU A 43 14.33 17.43 11.20
CA GLU A 43 14.11 16.12 11.80
C GLU A 43 14.84 15.94 13.14
N ALA A 44 15.82 16.80 13.46
CA ALA A 44 16.60 16.70 14.70
C ALA A 44 15.70 16.75 15.95
N THR A 45 14.74 17.65 15.98
CA THR A 45 13.82 17.82 17.11
C THR A 45 12.67 16.81 17.09
N LYS A 46 12.30 16.27 15.93
CA LYS A 46 11.18 15.35 15.77
C LYS A 46 11.56 13.91 16.10
N VAL A 47 12.70 13.46 15.58
CA VAL A 47 13.07 12.05 15.64
C VAL A 47 14.36 11.78 16.43
N ALA A 48 15.14 12.80 16.80
CA ALA A 48 16.41 12.66 17.53
C ALA A 48 16.59 13.75 18.62
N ALA A 49 15.50 14.13 19.28
CA ALA A 49 15.53 15.22 20.27
C ALA A 49 16.48 14.95 21.46
N LEU A 50 16.54 13.70 21.94
CA LEU A 50 17.41 13.33 23.06
C LEU A 50 18.88 13.38 22.64
N GLU A 51 19.22 12.82 21.50
CA GLU A 51 20.57 12.77 20.94
C GLU A 51 21.07 14.19 20.59
N THR A 52 20.17 15.04 20.07
CA THR A 52 20.47 16.46 19.79
C THR A 52 20.72 17.24 21.08
N LYS A 53 19.95 16.99 22.13
CA LYS A 53 20.15 17.59 23.44
C LYS A 53 21.46 17.14 24.06
N ASP A 54 21.79 15.85 24.02
CA ASP A 54 23.06 15.33 24.50
C ASP A 54 24.26 16.00 23.79
N ALA A 55 24.19 16.14 22.45
CA ALA A 55 25.22 16.86 21.68
C ALA A 55 25.35 18.34 22.13
N SER A 56 24.24 19.02 22.45
CA SER A 56 24.27 20.39 23.00
C SER A 56 24.98 20.45 24.35
N GLU A 57 24.67 19.54 25.26
CA GLU A 57 25.27 19.49 26.59
C GLU A 57 26.80 19.27 26.53
N TRP A 58 27.27 18.46 25.58
CA TRP A 58 28.70 18.27 25.36
C TRP A 58 29.36 19.49 24.72
N LEU A 59 28.69 20.19 23.81
CA LEU A 59 29.18 21.43 23.25
C LEU A 59 29.33 22.51 24.32
N ASP A 60 28.34 22.63 25.21
CA ASP A 60 28.38 23.59 26.33
C ASP A 60 29.58 23.30 27.25
N LYS A 61 29.89 22.02 27.55
CA LYS A 61 31.07 21.64 28.33
C LYS A 61 32.36 22.06 27.61
N ALA A 62 32.44 21.81 26.32
CA ALA A 62 33.65 22.21 25.51
C ALA A 62 33.83 23.72 25.47
N GLN A 63 32.74 24.48 25.30
CA GLN A 63 32.79 25.95 25.33
C GLN A 63 33.19 26.49 26.70
N LYS A 64 32.65 25.88 27.78
CA LYS A 64 32.98 26.26 29.16
C LYS A 64 34.46 26.02 29.45
N ALA A 65 35.01 24.85 29.13
CA ALA A 65 36.40 24.53 29.30
C ALA A 65 37.34 25.54 28.57
N TYR A 66 36.96 25.95 27.32
CA TYR A 66 37.66 26.98 26.56
C TYR A 66 37.64 28.36 27.23
N LEU A 67 36.46 28.76 27.77
CA LEU A 67 36.28 30.03 28.46
C LEU A 67 37.03 30.07 29.79
N ASP A 68 37.05 28.95 30.53
CA ASP A 68 37.76 28.76 31.81
C ASP A 68 39.27 28.62 31.62
N LYS A 69 39.77 28.64 30.35
CA LYS A 69 41.17 28.50 29.97
C LYS A 69 41.80 27.21 30.42
N GLU A 70 41.08 26.13 30.39
CA GLU A 70 41.59 24.79 30.57
C GLU A 70 42.62 24.40 29.51
N ASP A 71 43.38 23.33 29.74
CA ASP A 71 44.39 22.86 28.78
C ASP A 71 43.75 22.59 27.40
N GLU A 72 44.48 22.95 26.33
CA GLU A 72 44.05 22.76 24.95
C GLU A 72 43.60 21.28 24.68
N SER A 73 44.36 20.33 25.25
CA SER A 73 44.03 18.91 25.14
C SER A 73 42.64 18.57 25.72
N THR A 74 42.25 19.23 26.81
CA THR A 74 40.93 19.06 27.45
C THR A 74 39.83 19.61 26.52
N VAL A 75 40.03 20.80 25.99
CA VAL A 75 39.08 21.42 25.03
C VAL A 75 38.95 20.57 23.79
N ASP A 76 40.06 20.07 23.23
CA ASP A 76 40.05 19.19 22.06
C ASP A 76 39.30 17.89 22.28
N GLN A 77 39.50 17.27 23.44
CA GLN A 77 38.82 16.05 23.81
C GLN A 77 37.29 16.27 23.91
N LEU A 78 36.87 17.37 24.55
CA LEU A 78 35.44 17.68 24.70
C LEU A 78 34.83 18.05 23.33
N ALA A 79 35.54 18.75 22.46
CA ALA A 79 35.13 19.04 21.10
C ALA A 79 34.98 17.76 20.24
N TYR A 80 35.92 16.82 20.39
CA TYR A 80 35.85 15.52 19.75
C TYR A 80 34.60 14.75 20.22
N LEU A 81 34.34 14.67 21.53
CA LEU A 81 33.17 14.01 22.10
C LEU A 81 31.87 14.68 21.63
N THR A 82 31.84 16.01 21.51
CA THR A 82 30.73 16.74 20.92
C THR A 82 30.45 16.29 19.48
N ASN A 83 31.49 16.21 18.65
CA ASN A 83 31.35 15.73 17.27
C ASN A 83 30.83 14.28 17.20
N GLN A 84 31.27 13.39 18.10
CA GLN A 84 30.75 12.03 18.19
C GLN A 84 29.24 12.02 18.53
N ARG A 85 28.78 12.89 19.44
CA ARG A 85 27.36 13.02 19.77
C ARG A 85 26.53 13.58 18.64
N VAL A 86 27.07 14.56 17.90
CA VAL A 86 26.45 15.09 16.68
C VAL A 86 26.30 13.99 15.63
N GLU A 87 27.30 13.13 15.46
CA GLU A 87 27.23 12.03 14.49
C GLU A 87 26.22 10.98 14.90
N VAL A 88 26.16 10.62 16.19
CA VAL A 88 25.10 9.72 16.72
C VAL A 88 23.70 10.29 16.45
N ALA A 89 23.49 11.59 16.68
CA ALA A 89 22.22 12.24 16.38
C ALA A 89 21.87 12.17 14.87
N LYS A 90 22.81 12.40 13.98
CA LYS A 90 22.62 12.28 12.53
C LYS A 90 22.26 10.86 12.10
N GLN A 91 22.95 9.87 12.63
CA GLN A 91 22.66 8.46 12.36
C GLN A 91 21.27 8.07 12.86
N THR A 92 20.90 8.54 14.06
CA THR A 92 19.57 8.32 14.63
C THR A 92 18.47 8.96 13.74
N ILE A 93 18.70 10.18 13.25
CA ILE A 93 17.78 10.82 12.30
C ILE A 93 17.61 9.96 11.05
N ALA A 94 18.72 9.53 10.43
CA ALA A 94 18.67 8.71 9.23
C ALA A 94 17.90 7.40 9.46
N LEU A 95 18.20 6.69 10.55
CA LEU A 95 17.54 5.43 10.89
C LEU A 95 16.03 5.61 11.12
N ARG A 96 15.64 6.50 12.04
CA ARG A 96 14.23 6.71 12.38
C ARG A 96 13.40 7.27 11.23
N THR A 97 14.01 8.10 10.37
CA THR A 97 13.37 8.59 9.15
C THR A 97 13.12 7.45 8.16
N ALA A 98 14.10 6.57 7.95
CA ALA A 98 13.94 5.39 7.09
C ALA A 98 12.88 4.42 7.62
N GLU A 99 12.86 4.16 8.93
CA GLU A 99 11.84 3.32 9.58
C GLU A 99 10.42 3.89 9.38
N ASN A 100 10.25 5.20 9.56
CA ASN A 100 8.97 5.88 9.33
C ASN A 100 8.55 5.82 7.86
N GLN A 101 9.47 5.96 6.91
CA GLN A 101 9.18 5.83 5.48
C GLN A 101 8.72 4.42 5.13
N ILE A 102 9.37 3.37 5.67
CA ILE A 102 8.96 1.98 5.45
C ILE A 102 7.56 1.73 6.02
N LYS A 103 7.30 2.19 7.24
CA LYS A 103 5.99 2.06 7.90
C LYS A 103 4.89 2.76 7.09
N ASN A 104 5.12 4.00 6.65
CA ASN A 104 4.13 4.76 5.86
C ASN A 104 3.89 4.12 4.49
N ALA A 105 4.94 3.70 3.78
CA ALA A 105 4.80 3.00 2.51
C ALA A 105 3.99 1.70 2.63
N GLY A 106 4.11 0.98 3.75
CA GLY A 106 3.28 -0.18 4.07
C GLY A 106 1.80 0.17 4.23
N SER A 107 1.51 1.23 4.97
CA SER A 107 0.15 1.74 5.18
C SER A 107 -0.50 2.22 3.88
N ASP A 108 0.25 3.02 3.10
CA ASP A 108 -0.24 3.58 1.82
C ASP A 108 -0.55 2.46 0.81
N ARG A 109 0.30 1.42 0.76
CA ARG A 109 0.05 0.25 -0.09
C ARG A 109 -1.19 -0.53 0.34
N ALA A 110 -1.40 -0.71 1.65
CA ALA A 110 -2.59 -1.37 2.18
C ALA A 110 -3.86 -0.57 1.84
N GLN A 111 -3.84 0.75 2.01
CA GLN A 111 -4.97 1.62 1.68
C GLN A 111 -5.26 1.59 0.17
N ALA A 112 -4.26 1.71 -0.68
CA ALA A 112 -4.44 1.64 -2.14
C ALA A 112 -5.07 0.30 -2.58
N LEU A 113 -4.73 -0.81 -1.91
CA LEU A 113 -5.34 -2.11 -2.18
C LEU A 113 -6.81 -2.13 -1.79
N LEU A 114 -7.19 -1.55 -0.65
CA LEU A 114 -8.59 -1.43 -0.22
C LEU A 114 -9.39 -0.57 -1.19
N ASP A 115 -8.87 0.59 -1.57
CA ASP A 115 -9.52 1.51 -2.51
C ASP A 115 -9.74 0.85 -3.89
N ALA A 116 -8.75 0.09 -4.37
CA ALA A 116 -8.88 -0.67 -5.62
C ALA A 116 -9.97 -1.75 -5.53
N ARG A 117 -10.10 -2.45 -4.39
CA ARG A 117 -11.17 -3.43 -4.14
C ARG A 117 -12.55 -2.78 -4.09
N ASP A 118 -12.67 -1.64 -3.41
CA ASP A 118 -13.93 -0.90 -3.32
C ASP A 118 -14.37 -0.38 -4.69
N ALA A 119 -13.44 0.12 -5.49
CA ALA A 119 -13.69 0.53 -6.87
C ALA A 119 -14.17 -0.64 -7.73
N GLN A 120 -13.58 -1.83 -7.57
CA GLN A 120 -13.99 -3.06 -8.25
C GLN A 120 -15.42 -3.46 -7.88
N ILE A 121 -15.75 -3.50 -6.58
CA ILE A 121 -17.11 -3.80 -6.10
C ILE A 121 -18.11 -2.78 -6.62
N LYS A 122 -17.75 -1.50 -6.62
CA LYS A 122 -18.61 -0.42 -7.13
C LYS A 122 -18.95 -0.59 -8.61
N GLN A 123 -18.00 -1.02 -9.44
CA GLN A 123 -18.24 -1.30 -10.86
C GLN A 123 -19.19 -2.49 -11.08
N LEU A 124 -19.22 -3.44 -10.14
CA LEU A 124 -20.05 -4.64 -10.20
C LEU A 124 -21.31 -4.56 -9.30
N ARG A 125 -21.70 -3.35 -8.85
CA ARG A 125 -22.86 -3.17 -7.94
C ARG A 125 -24.15 -3.81 -8.45
N GLY A 126 -24.43 -3.71 -9.73
CA GLY A 126 -25.62 -4.32 -10.36
C GLY A 126 -25.63 -5.86 -10.32
N LEU A 127 -24.51 -6.50 -9.96
CA LEU A 127 -24.34 -7.94 -9.95
C LEU A 127 -24.23 -8.53 -8.53
N ASN A 128 -24.53 -7.75 -7.50
CA ASN A 128 -24.39 -8.17 -6.09
C ASN A 128 -23.01 -8.76 -5.76
N ALA A 129 -21.96 -8.14 -6.28
CA ALA A 129 -20.57 -8.55 -6.07
C ALA A 129 -20.16 -8.42 -4.60
N LYS A 130 -19.43 -9.43 -4.10
CA LYS A 130 -18.90 -9.48 -2.74
C LYS A 130 -17.41 -9.80 -2.76
N GLN A 131 -16.63 -9.15 -1.90
CA GLN A 131 -15.23 -9.49 -1.72
C GLN A 131 -15.09 -10.75 -0.89
N THR A 132 -14.25 -11.68 -1.33
CA THR A 132 -13.87 -12.91 -0.62
C THR A 132 -12.35 -13.07 -0.61
N GLU A 133 -11.84 -14.03 0.14
CA GLU A 133 -10.40 -14.38 0.11
C GLU A 133 -9.93 -14.84 -1.27
N ARG A 134 -10.82 -15.53 -2.02
CA ARG A 134 -10.53 -16.03 -3.38
C ARG A 134 -10.56 -14.94 -4.45
N GLY A 135 -11.21 -13.81 -4.19
CA GLY A 135 -11.43 -12.73 -5.15
C GLY A 135 -12.80 -12.10 -5.01
N THR A 136 -13.20 -11.32 -6.01
CA THR A 136 -14.55 -10.75 -6.06
C THR A 136 -15.53 -11.77 -6.60
N LEU A 137 -16.47 -12.19 -5.76
CA LEU A 137 -17.52 -13.16 -6.06
C LEU A 137 -18.77 -12.47 -6.58
N VAL A 138 -19.24 -12.89 -7.74
CA VAL A 138 -20.55 -12.55 -8.30
C VAL A 138 -21.39 -13.83 -8.31
N THR A 139 -22.55 -13.82 -7.63
CA THR A 139 -23.44 -14.96 -7.56
C THR A 139 -24.68 -14.74 -8.42
N PHE A 140 -24.90 -15.62 -9.35
CA PHE A 140 -26.11 -15.72 -10.15
C PHE A 140 -26.96 -16.89 -9.66
N GLY A 141 -28.10 -16.59 -9.06
CA GLY A 141 -29.07 -17.60 -8.62
C GLY A 141 -29.84 -18.23 -9.77
N ASP A 142 -31.00 -18.74 -9.48
CA ASP A 142 -31.92 -19.42 -10.40
C ASP A 142 -32.43 -18.56 -11.59
N VAL A 143 -32.09 -17.28 -11.59
CA VAL A 143 -32.51 -16.32 -12.63
C VAL A 143 -31.82 -16.52 -13.97
N LEU A 144 -30.67 -17.19 -14.02
CA LEU A 144 -29.91 -17.37 -15.27
C LEU A 144 -30.48 -18.47 -16.17
N PHE A 145 -31.12 -19.49 -15.61
CA PHE A 145 -31.54 -20.67 -16.32
C PHE A 145 -33.01 -21.02 -15.99
N ASP A 146 -33.69 -21.68 -16.92
CA ASP A 146 -34.96 -22.36 -16.60
C ASP A 146 -34.67 -23.62 -15.80
N PHE A 147 -35.74 -24.13 -15.17
CA PHE A 147 -35.64 -25.35 -14.39
C PHE A 147 -35.12 -26.49 -15.28
N ASP A 148 -34.13 -27.21 -14.76
CA ASP A 148 -33.45 -28.31 -15.44
C ASP A 148 -32.76 -27.95 -16.77
N GLN A 149 -32.54 -26.64 -17.04
CA GLN A 149 -31.90 -26.16 -18.24
C GLN A 149 -30.48 -25.61 -17.96
N ALA A 150 -29.66 -25.60 -19.01
CA ALA A 150 -28.36 -24.95 -19.06
C ALA A 150 -28.31 -23.84 -20.12
N SER A 151 -29.43 -23.54 -20.77
CA SER A 151 -29.56 -22.42 -21.70
C SER A 151 -29.81 -21.14 -20.91
N LEU A 152 -29.03 -20.08 -21.20
CA LEU A 152 -29.18 -18.80 -20.55
C LEU A 152 -30.48 -18.11 -20.98
N LYS A 153 -31.23 -17.60 -20.03
CA LYS A 153 -32.44 -16.79 -20.26
C LYS A 153 -32.09 -15.47 -20.93
N ALA A 154 -33.04 -14.91 -21.67
CA ALA A 154 -32.88 -13.62 -22.34
C ALA A 154 -32.55 -12.47 -21.35
N ASN A 155 -33.20 -12.48 -20.17
CA ASN A 155 -33.01 -11.48 -19.12
C ASN A 155 -31.67 -11.58 -18.39
N SER A 156 -30.90 -12.64 -18.59
CA SER A 156 -29.54 -12.77 -18.04
C SER A 156 -28.48 -12.05 -18.86
N ARG A 157 -28.82 -11.58 -20.06
CA ARG A 157 -27.87 -10.94 -20.99
C ARG A 157 -27.22 -9.68 -20.42
N ASP A 158 -28.01 -8.85 -19.76
CA ASP A 158 -27.51 -7.57 -19.20
C ASP A 158 -26.48 -7.82 -18.10
N SER A 159 -26.74 -8.81 -17.23
CA SER A 159 -25.79 -9.20 -16.19
C SER A 159 -24.49 -9.77 -16.76
N ILE A 160 -24.59 -10.63 -17.79
CA ILE A 160 -23.42 -11.18 -18.49
C ILE A 160 -22.66 -10.07 -19.22
N THR A 161 -23.35 -9.15 -19.88
CA THR A 161 -22.74 -8.01 -20.57
C THR A 161 -22.00 -7.08 -19.58
N THR A 162 -22.62 -6.78 -18.46
CA THR A 162 -22.00 -5.97 -17.39
C THR A 162 -20.71 -6.63 -16.87
N LEU A 163 -20.75 -7.94 -16.61
CA LEU A 163 -19.58 -8.70 -16.18
C LEU A 163 -18.50 -8.75 -17.27
N ALA A 164 -18.89 -9.00 -18.53
CA ALA A 164 -17.96 -9.03 -19.66
C ALA A 164 -17.28 -7.69 -19.86
N ASN A 165 -18.03 -6.58 -19.83
CA ASN A 165 -17.48 -5.23 -19.95
C ASN A 165 -16.47 -4.91 -18.84
N TYR A 166 -16.74 -5.36 -17.61
CA TYR A 166 -15.78 -5.25 -16.53
C TYR A 166 -14.50 -6.03 -16.84
N LEU A 167 -14.61 -7.30 -17.27
CA LEU A 167 -13.46 -8.16 -17.57
C LEU A 167 -12.62 -7.68 -18.76
N ILE A 168 -13.27 -7.07 -19.77
CA ILE A 168 -12.59 -6.47 -20.93
C ILE A 168 -11.76 -5.25 -20.50
N LYS A 169 -12.31 -4.41 -19.62
CA LYS A 169 -11.60 -3.25 -19.05
C LYS A 169 -10.48 -3.62 -18.09
N ASN A 170 -10.47 -4.86 -17.57
CA ASN A 170 -9.50 -5.37 -16.62
C ASN A 170 -8.83 -6.64 -17.18
N PRO A 171 -7.95 -6.54 -18.20
CA PRO A 171 -7.43 -7.68 -18.96
C PRO A 171 -6.57 -8.63 -18.13
N ASP A 172 -5.96 -8.16 -17.05
CA ASP A 172 -5.09 -8.98 -16.18
C ASP A 172 -5.87 -9.92 -15.26
N ARG A 173 -7.19 -9.71 -15.09
CA ARG A 173 -8.00 -10.50 -14.17
C ARG A 173 -8.29 -11.88 -14.75
N LYS A 174 -8.13 -12.92 -13.92
CA LYS A 174 -8.53 -14.31 -14.20
C LYS A 174 -9.88 -14.59 -13.56
N VAL A 175 -10.60 -15.56 -14.11
CA VAL A 175 -11.98 -15.85 -13.70
C VAL A 175 -12.17 -17.35 -13.56
N ILE A 176 -12.84 -17.78 -12.50
CA ILE A 176 -13.43 -19.12 -12.40
C ILE A 176 -14.95 -19.02 -12.35
N VAL A 177 -15.61 -19.83 -13.16
CA VAL A 177 -17.07 -19.98 -13.21
C VAL A 177 -17.42 -21.32 -12.62
N GLU A 178 -18.17 -21.33 -11.51
CA GLU A 178 -18.46 -22.52 -10.72
C GLU A 178 -19.98 -22.75 -10.69
N GLY A 179 -20.42 -23.90 -11.20
CA GLY A 179 -21.85 -24.27 -11.25
C GLY A 179 -22.24 -25.18 -10.09
N TYR A 180 -23.45 -24.98 -9.57
CA TYR A 180 -24.02 -25.75 -8.45
C TYR A 180 -25.46 -26.09 -8.72
N THR A 181 -25.93 -27.19 -8.13
CA THR A 181 -27.34 -27.65 -8.16
C THR A 181 -27.89 -27.75 -6.74
N ASP A 182 -29.18 -27.98 -6.64
CA ASP A 182 -29.79 -28.47 -5.39
C ASP A 182 -29.59 -29.99 -5.19
N SER A 183 -30.13 -30.56 -4.12
CA SER A 183 -29.95 -31.97 -3.80
C SER A 183 -30.84 -32.92 -4.57
N LYS A 184 -31.77 -32.45 -5.43
CA LYS A 184 -32.69 -33.32 -6.19
C LYS A 184 -31.95 -33.97 -7.36
N GLY A 185 -32.20 -35.26 -7.55
CA GLY A 185 -31.57 -36.04 -8.61
C GLY A 185 -30.30 -36.78 -8.21
N SER A 186 -29.76 -37.58 -9.12
CA SER A 186 -28.51 -38.34 -8.90
C SER A 186 -27.29 -37.42 -8.84
N ALA A 187 -26.21 -37.86 -8.20
CA ALA A 187 -24.96 -37.12 -8.13
C ALA A 187 -24.36 -36.89 -9.54
N SER A 188 -24.33 -37.92 -10.38
CA SER A 188 -23.78 -37.86 -11.75
C SER A 188 -24.59 -36.91 -12.64
N TYR A 189 -25.92 -36.92 -12.54
CA TYR A 189 -26.78 -35.98 -13.27
C TYR A 189 -26.49 -34.53 -12.89
N ASN A 190 -26.46 -34.25 -11.58
CA ASN A 190 -26.18 -32.92 -11.05
C ASN A 190 -24.77 -32.43 -11.39
N GLN A 191 -23.77 -33.32 -11.38
CA GLN A 191 -22.44 -33.00 -11.83
C GLN A 191 -22.44 -32.51 -13.28
N GLY A 192 -23.03 -33.28 -14.18
CA GLY A 192 -23.14 -32.90 -15.58
C GLY A 192 -23.95 -31.62 -15.82
N LEU A 193 -25.06 -31.41 -15.06
CA LEU A 193 -25.89 -30.21 -15.18
C LEU A 193 -25.13 -28.97 -14.72
N SER A 194 -24.42 -29.05 -13.60
CA SER A 194 -23.61 -27.93 -13.09
C SER A 194 -22.46 -27.55 -14.01
N GLU A 195 -21.79 -28.55 -14.62
CA GLU A 195 -20.74 -28.32 -15.63
C GLU A 195 -21.29 -27.62 -16.87
N ARG A 196 -22.43 -28.08 -17.40
CA ARG A 196 -23.07 -27.44 -18.57
C ARG A 196 -23.44 -25.98 -18.27
N ARG A 197 -23.94 -25.68 -17.06
CA ARG A 197 -24.29 -24.32 -16.62
C ARG A 197 -23.04 -23.42 -16.51
N ALA A 198 -21.98 -23.89 -15.90
CA ALA A 198 -20.72 -23.17 -15.82
C ALA A 198 -20.15 -22.86 -17.22
N ASN A 199 -20.17 -23.85 -18.10
CA ASN A 199 -19.73 -23.68 -19.49
C ASN A 199 -20.63 -22.74 -20.30
N ALA A 200 -21.94 -22.72 -20.06
CA ALA A 200 -22.84 -21.78 -20.70
C ALA A 200 -22.53 -20.33 -20.37
N VAL A 201 -22.22 -20.03 -19.10
CA VAL A 201 -21.76 -18.70 -18.67
C VAL A 201 -20.40 -18.37 -19.25
N LYS A 202 -19.41 -19.27 -19.18
CA LYS A 202 -18.10 -19.10 -19.85
C LYS A 202 -18.26 -18.75 -21.32
N ASN A 203 -19.02 -19.54 -22.07
CA ASN A 203 -19.25 -19.32 -23.49
C ASN A 203 -19.95 -17.97 -23.78
N ALA A 204 -20.84 -17.52 -22.89
CA ALA A 204 -21.48 -16.23 -23.02
C ALA A 204 -20.49 -15.07 -22.81
N LEU A 205 -19.60 -15.16 -21.83
CA LEU A 205 -18.52 -14.19 -21.60
C LEU A 205 -17.54 -14.15 -22.79
N VAL A 206 -17.16 -15.31 -23.34
CA VAL A 206 -16.31 -15.39 -24.54
C VAL A 206 -16.97 -14.74 -25.74
N ARG A 207 -18.27 -15.02 -25.99
CA ARG A 207 -19.03 -14.35 -27.07
C ARG A 207 -19.15 -12.84 -26.88
N ALA A 208 -19.12 -12.39 -25.63
CA ALA A 208 -19.11 -10.96 -25.30
C ALA A 208 -17.71 -10.32 -25.39
N GLY A 209 -16.65 -11.07 -25.79
CA GLY A 209 -15.32 -10.55 -26.07
C GLY A 209 -14.27 -10.81 -24.97
N VAL A 210 -14.59 -11.60 -23.96
CA VAL A 210 -13.59 -11.97 -22.94
C VAL A 210 -12.72 -13.12 -23.46
N ASP A 211 -11.39 -13.00 -23.32
CA ASP A 211 -10.43 -14.02 -23.73
C ASP A 211 -10.69 -15.35 -22.99
N PRO A 212 -10.92 -16.46 -23.75
CA PRO A 212 -11.21 -17.77 -23.18
C PRO A 212 -10.08 -18.35 -22.29
N SER A 213 -8.84 -17.95 -22.53
CA SER A 213 -7.68 -18.38 -21.72
C SER A 213 -7.70 -17.85 -20.28
N ARG A 214 -8.51 -16.84 -20.04
CA ARG A 214 -8.71 -16.22 -18.73
C ARG A 214 -9.81 -16.89 -17.90
N ILE A 215 -10.60 -17.78 -18.49
CA ILE A 215 -11.83 -18.30 -17.89
C ILE A 215 -11.72 -19.81 -17.70
N VAL A 216 -11.77 -20.26 -16.46
CA VAL A 216 -11.97 -21.66 -16.09
C VAL A 216 -13.43 -21.90 -15.76
N ALA A 217 -14.02 -23.01 -16.18
CA ALA A 217 -15.39 -23.41 -15.84
C ALA A 217 -15.36 -24.76 -15.14
N GLN A 218 -16.08 -24.91 -14.04
CA GLN A 218 -16.15 -26.12 -13.24
C GLN A 218 -17.55 -26.34 -12.66
N GLY A 219 -18.05 -27.58 -12.68
CA GLY A 219 -19.27 -27.99 -11.99
C GLY A 219 -18.96 -28.72 -10.70
N TYR A 220 -19.80 -28.51 -9.70
CA TYR A 220 -19.71 -29.19 -8.40
C TYR A 220 -20.98 -29.96 -8.05
N GLY A 221 -21.93 -30.06 -8.97
CA GLY A 221 -23.19 -30.77 -8.71
C GLY A 221 -23.90 -30.22 -7.46
N LYS A 222 -24.26 -31.11 -6.57
CA LYS A 222 -24.95 -30.80 -5.30
C LYS A 222 -24.01 -30.55 -4.11
N GLU A 223 -22.73 -30.54 -4.35
CA GLU A 223 -21.74 -30.24 -3.32
C GLU A 223 -21.73 -28.74 -2.99
N TYR A 224 -21.25 -28.38 -1.80
CA TYR A 224 -21.16 -27.01 -1.30
C TYR A 224 -22.50 -26.25 -1.28
N PRO A 225 -23.54 -26.77 -0.60
CA PRO A 225 -24.82 -26.08 -0.45
C PRO A 225 -24.64 -24.82 0.41
N VAL A 226 -25.27 -23.71 0.02
CA VAL A 226 -25.26 -22.43 0.77
C VAL A 226 -26.54 -22.24 1.59
N ALA A 227 -27.54 -23.07 1.38
CA ALA A 227 -28.81 -23.07 2.11
C ALA A 227 -29.35 -24.49 2.29
N SER A 228 -30.36 -24.63 3.19
CA SER A 228 -30.98 -25.92 3.43
C SER A 228 -31.74 -26.46 2.19
N ASN A 229 -31.43 -27.68 1.79
CA ASN A 229 -32.12 -28.38 0.72
C ASN A 229 -33.51 -28.85 1.09
N ALA A 230 -33.93 -28.76 2.36
CA ALA A 230 -35.27 -29.17 2.82
C ALA A 230 -36.39 -28.26 2.28
N THR A 231 -36.10 -26.96 2.09
CA THR A 231 -37.09 -25.98 1.64
C THR A 231 -36.94 -25.64 0.14
N ASN A 232 -38.04 -25.24 -0.50
CA ASN A 232 -37.98 -24.76 -1.90
C ASN A 232 -37.10 -23.53 -2.05
N SER A 233 -37.17 -22.60 -1.11
CA SER A 233 -36.32 -21.37 -1.11
C SER A 233 -34.83 -21.72 -1.00
N GLY A 234 -34.46 -22.61 -0.08
CA GLY A 234 -33.05 -23.01 0.07
C GLY A 234 -32.53 -23.77 -1.15
N ARG A 235 -33.34 -24.65 -1.74
CA ARG A 235 -32.97 -25.28 -3.02
C ARG A 235 -32.75 -24.26 -4.15
N ALA A 236 -33.59 -23.22 -4.22
CA ALA A 236 -33.42 -22.16 -5.21
C ALA A 236 -32.07 -21.39 -5.02
N GLN A 237 -31.66 -21.20 -3.77
CA GLN A 237 -30.35 -20.59 -3.47
C GLN A 237 -29.18 -21.52 -3.84
N ASN A 238 -29.35 -22.83 -3.70
CA ASN A 238 -28.32 -23.80 -4.07
C ASN A 238 -28.16 -23.93 -5.60
N ARG A 239 -29.23 -23.76 -6.39
CA ARG A 239 -29.17 -23.70 -7.87
C ARG A 239 -28.59 -22.37 -8.31
N ARG A 240 -27.26 -22.28 -8.38
CA ARG A 240 -26.53 -21.05 -8.67
C ARG A 240 -25.32 -21.28 -9.56
N VAL A 241 -24.83 -20.21 -10.15
CA VAL A 241 -23.50 -20.12 -10.74
C VAL A 241 -22.76 -19.00 -10.03
N GLU A 242 -21.59 -19.31 -9.54
CA GLU A 242 -20.66 -18.37 -8.92
C GLU A 242 -19.57 -18.02 -9.93
N VAL A 243 -19.28 -16.73 -10.07
CA VAL A 243 -18.16 -16.24 -10.87
C VAL A 243 -17.23 -15.51 -9.94
N THR A 244 -16.06 -16.07 -9.71
CA THR A 244 -15.02 -15.42 -8.90
C THR A 244 -13.98 -14.80 -9.80
N ILE A 245 -13.74 -13.51 -9.62
CA ILE A 245 -12.75 -12.69 -10.35
C ILE A 245 -11.53 -12.52 -9.46
N SER A 246 -10.33 -12.80 -9.98
CA SER A 246 -9.09 -12.69 -9.21
C SER A 246 -8.84 -11.25 -8.72
N ASN A 247 -8.14 -11.12 -7.59
CA ASN A 247 -7.70 -9.82 -7.06
C ASN A 247 -6.46 -9.27 -7.79
N ASP A 248 -5.77 -10.13 -8.55
CA ASP A 248 -4.54 -9.88 -9.28
C ASP A 248 -4.53 -10.64 -10.62
N ASN A 249 -3.38 -10.87 -11.21
CA ASN A 249 -3.20 -11.63 -12.46
C ASN A 249 -3.07 -13.15 -12.25
N GLN A 250 -3.17 -13.64 -11.01
CA GLN A 250 -3.06 -15.06 -10.71
C GLN A 250 -4.41 -15.79 -10.92
N PRO A 251 -4.37 -17.08 -11.27
CA PRO A 251 -5.57 -17.89 -11.36
C PRO A 251 -6.32 -17.95 -10.02
N VAL A 252 -7.64 -17.87 -10.08
CA VAL A 252 -8.48 -18.08 -8.89
C VAL A 252 -8.43 -19.55 -8.48
N LYS A 253 -8.18 -19.82 -7.21
CA LYS A 253 -8.20 -21.17 -6.66
C LYS A 253 -9.63 -21.74 -6.76
N PRO A 254 -9.82 -22.98 -7.24
CA PRO A 254 -11.13 -23.61 -7.28
C PRO A 254 -11.69 -23.88 -5.87
N ARG A 255 -13.00 -23.98 -5.73
CA ARG A 255 -13.66 -24.23 -4.44
C ARG A 255 -13.13 -25.48 -3.72
N SER A 256 -12.84 -26.52 -4.48
CA SER A 256 -12.30 -27.79 -3.97
C SER A 256 -10.90 -27.69 -3.35
N SER A 257 -10.15 -26.63 -3.62
CA SER A 257 -8.81 -26.41 -3.06
C SER A 257 -8.79 -25.51 -1.82
N VAL A 258 -9.96 -24.98 -1.42
CA VAL A 258 -10.11 -24.17 -0.20
C VAL A 258 -10.68 -25.05 0.88
N ALA A 259 -9.92 -25.29 1.95
CA ALA A 259 -10.41 -26.04 3.11
C ALA A 259 -11.66 -25.35 3.69
N ASN A 260 -12.64 -26.16 4.06
CA ASN A 260 -13.85 -25.69 4.76
C ASN A 260 -13.51 -25.17 6.14
#